data_88e0692de3a3bfa2b2e0f4c6454729ec
#
_entry.id   88e0692de3a3bfa2b2e0f4c6454729ec
#
_cell.length_a   1.000
_cell.length_b   1.000
_cell.length_c   1.000
_cell.angle_alpha   90.00
_cell.angle_beta   90.00
_cell.angle_gamma   90.00
#
_symmetry.space_group_name_H-M   'P 1'
#
loop_
_entity.id
_entity.type
_entity.pdbx_description
1 polymer ?
#
loop_
_entity_poly.entity_id
_entity_poly.type
_entity_poly.pdbx_seq_one_letter_code
_entity_poly.pdbx_strand_id
1 'polypeptide(L)'
;NYTACYWVDGVRVELPGGAWATDIVVVNGTVYTSGTGETSDACYWIDQTRYDLPGLWGEAEGIAVHNGDVYVAGWYENGSCYWKNGQKIDLTVNRDSQAFAIGVRDNGMVYVGGYYMNNHHYIIPCFWKDGNNRTNLPIPSGGDGEVYDIAIMDGNMRYYAGVALHTSSFAGYTPKACYWRHTTRTDLQLGGSTFDIYGAGAYGITIDGSDIYTAGYTDWFGQGPEPSGGSYPQYWKNNNIHDLEGGPLNSWGTGTAYDIRVADGNVVVVGIATVESPDPTTPEGSFTAPCYWLNGELHFLVNQYDVPQEIERWMDGDAKGVFIE
;
A
#
# COMPACT_ATOMS: atom_id res chain seq x y z
N ASN A 1 17.18 -5.21 -14.41
CA ASN A 1 17.36 -4.57 -13.11
C ASN A 1 16.20 -3.61 -12.90
N TYR A 2 15.57 -3.65 -11.74
CA TYR A 2 14.57 -2.66 -11.33
C TYR A 2 15.27 -1.36 -10.95
N THR A 3 14.61 -0.22 -11.16
CA THR A 3 15.09 1.10 -10.75
C THR A 3 13.98 1.84 -10.04
N ALA A 4 14.20 2.14 -8.77
CA ALA A 4 13.27 2.94 -7.97
C ALA A 4 13.11 4.34 -8.60
N CYS A 5 11.89 4.86 -8.61
CA CYS A 5 11.58 6.17 -9.17
C CYS A 5 10.31 6.75 -8.55
N TYR A 6 10.07 8.03 -8.77
CA TYR A 6 8.80 8.69 -8.58
C TYR A 6 8.44 9.54 -9.81
N TRP A 7 7.22 10.02 -9.90
CA TRP A 7 6.76 10.89 -10.98
C TRP A 7 6.30 12.24 -10.43
N VAL A 8 6.67 13.30 -11.13
CA VAL A 8 6.16 14.66 -10.90
C VAL A 8 5.61 15.17 -12.22
N ASP A 9 4.34 15.56 -12.26
CA ASP A 9 3.65 16.05 -13.47
C ASP A 9 3.82 15.10 -14.68
N GLY A 10 3.78 13.79 -14.45
CA GLY A 10 3.98 12.77 -15.47
C GLY A 10 5.44 12.54 -15.91
N VAL A 11 6.39 13.25 -15.32
CA VAL A 11 7.83 13.07 -15.60
C VAL A 11 8.45 12.13 -14.57
N ARG A 12 9.07 11.04 -15.05
CA ARG A 12 9.77 10.07 -14.21
C ARG A 12 11.08 10.64 -13.66
N VAL A 13 11.30 10.51 -12.37
CA VAL A 13 12.54 10.87 -11.68
C VAL A 13 13.13 9.61 -11.05
N GLU A 14 14.32 9.22 -11.47
CA GLU A 14 15.00 8.03 -10.94
C GLU A 14 15.64 8.30 -9.58
N LEU A 15 15.60 7.30 -8.71
CA LEU A 15 16.21 7.30 -7.39
C LEU A 15 17.52 6.50 -7.42
N PRO A 16 18.69 7.18 -7.33
CA PRO A 16 19.99 6.53 -7.53
C PRO A 16 20.24 5.37 -6.56
N GLY A 17 20.67 4.22 -7.09
CA GLY A 17 21.00 3.01 -6.34
C GLY A 17 19.80 2.32 -5.68
N GLY A 18 18.56 2.69 -6.07
CA GLY A 18 17.34 2.08 -5.60
C GLY A 18 16.81 0.99 -6.51
N ALA A 19 16.34 -0.11 -5.93
CA ALA A 19 15.57 -1.14 -6.64
C ALA A 19 14.06 -0.88 -6.53
N TRP A 20 13.58 -0.52 -5.34
CA TRP A 20 12.16 -0.29 -5.05
C TRP A 20 11.95 1.01 -4.28
N ALA A 21 10.92 1.75 -4.63
CA ALA A 21 10.35 2.85 -3.85
C ALA A 21 9.01 2.39 -3.26
N THR A 22 8.80 2.60 -1.98
CA THR A 22 7.66 2.04 -1.23
C THR A 22 6.65 3.09 -0.80
N ASP A 23 7.11 4.26 -0.37
CA ASP A 23 6.22 5.35 0.05
C ASP A 23 6.87 6.72 -0.23
N ILE A 24 6.05 7.77 -0.30
CA ILE A 24 6.47 9.13 -0.66
C ILE A 24 5.72 10.18 0.16
N VAL A 25 6.46 11.20 0.61
CA VAL A 25 5.87 12.40 1.21
C VAL A 25 6.63 13.64 0.72
N VAL A 26 5.90 14.72 0.49
CA VAL A 26 6.49 16.01 0.12
C VAL A 26 6.26 17.02 1.24
N VAL A 27 7.30 17.71 1.64
CA VAL A 27 7.23 18.75 2.68
C VAL A 27 7.96 19.99 2.19
N ASN A 28 7.22 21.08 2.04
CA ASN A 28 7.75 22.37 1.53
C ASN A 28 8.53 22.22 0.21
N GLY A 29 7.99 21.43 -0.73
CA GLY A 29 8.58 21.18 -2.04
C GLY A 29 9.76 20.20 -2.05
N THR A 30 10.16 19.64 -0.91
CA THR A 30 11.19 18.59 -0.83
C THR A 30 10.54 17.23 -0.81
N VAL A 31 10.98 16.32 -1.70
CA VAL A 31 10.46 14.96 -1.83
C VAL A 31 11.25 14.01 -0.94
N TYR A 32 10.54 13.22 -0.13
CA TYR A 32 11.09 12.15 0.70
C TYR A 32 10.48 10.83 0.26
N THR A 33 11.31 9.84 -0.02
CA THR A 33 10.85 8.53 -0.50
C THR A 33 11.55 7.43 0.29
N SER A 34 10.80 6.45 0.81
CA SER A 34 11.35 5.23 1.40
C SER A 34 11.53 4.14 0.34
N GLY A 35 12.35 3.13 0.64
CA GLY A 35 12.49 1.97 -0.22
C GLY A 35 13.70 1.10 0.05
N THR A 36 14.05 0.30 -0.96
CA THR A 36 15.10 -0.70 -0.87
C THR A 36 16.14 -0.47 -1.97
N GLY A 37 17.39 -0.57 -1.61
CA GLY A 37 18.53 -0.49 -2.53
C GLY A 37 18.71 -1.75 -3.36
N GLU A 38 19.57 -1.67 -4.38
CA GLU A 38 19.92 -2.79 -5.27
C GLU A 38 20.51 -4.01 -4.51
N THR A 39 21.06 -3.80 -3.32
CA THR A 39 21.63 -4.83 -2.45
C THR A 39 20.66 -5.34 -1.37
N SER A 40 19.37 -5.04 -1.51
CA SER A 40 18.31 -5.39 -0.55
C SER A 40 18.53 -4.77 0.83
N ASP A 41 19.05 -3.55 0.88
CA ASP A 41 19.24 -2.79 2.10
C ASP A 41 18.19 -1.67 2.19
N ALA A 42 17.60 -1.50 3.36
CA ALA A 42 16.66 -0.42 3.61
C ALA A 42 17.32 0.95 3.42
N CYS A 43 16.67 1.84 2.72
CA CYS A 43 17.14 3.21 2.49
C CYS A 43 15.98 4.18 2.32
N TYR A 44 16.29 5.46 2.30
CA TYR A 44 15.38 6.52 1.88
C TYR A 44 16.12 7.56 1.05
N TRP A 45 15.38 8.39 0.35
CA TRP A 45 15.92 9.50 -0.42
C TRP A 45 15.30 10.81 0.04
N ILE A 46 16.11 11.86 0.03
CA ILE A 46 15.66 13.25 0.06
C ILE A 46 15.95 13.80 -1.33
N ASP A 47 14.91 14.13 -2.09
CA ASP A 47 14.97 14.34 -3.54
C ASP A 47 15.64 13.13 -4.21
N GLN A 48 16.83 13.28 -4.77
CA GLN A 48 17.61 12.19 -5.38
C GLN A 48 18.83 11.79 -4.51
N THR A 49 18.96 12.31 -3.30
CA THR A 49 20.09 11.97 -2.41
C THR A 49 19.70 10.79 -1.55
N ARG A 50 20.40 9.66 -1.70
CA ARG A 50 20.18 8.42 -0.96
C ARG A 50 20.82 8.47 0.43
N TYR A 51 20.10 7.91 1.40
CA TYR A 51 20.53 7.68 2.78
C TYR A 51 20.30 6.22 3.16
N ASP A 52 21.37 5.47 3.42
CA ASP A 52 21.29 4.08 3.85
C ASP A 52 20.85 3.99 5.31
N LEU A 53 19.99 3.02 5.61
CA LEU A 53 19.48 2.78 6.95
C LEU A 53 20.21 1.58 7.57
N PRO A 54 20.60 1.65 8.87
CA PRO A 54 21.30 0.56 9.51
C PRO A 54 20.39 -0.65 9.75
N GLY A 55 20.88 -1.81 9.40
CA GLY A 55 20.22 -3.12 9.50
C GLY A 55 20.73 -4.02 8.38
N LEU A 56 20.74 -5.33 8.59
CA LEU A 56 21.03 -6.30 7.53
C LEU A 56 19.72 -6.88 7.02
N TRP A 57 19.60 -7.06 5.70
CA TRP A 57 18.43 -7.71 5.09
C TRP A 57 17.12 -7.05 5.53
N GLY A 58 16.88 -5.82 5.13
CA GLY A 58 15.71 -5.08 5.55
C GLY A 58 15.09 -4.26 4.44
N GLU A 59 13.84 -3.86 4.65
CA GLU A 59 13.10 -2.99 3.75
C GLU A 59 12.57 -1.78 4.53
N ALA A 60 12.62 -0.63 3.88
CA ALA A 60 11.97 0.58 4.34
C ALA A 60 10.63 0.69 3.61
N GLU A 61 9.55 0.78 4.39
CA GLU A 61 8.18 0.71 3.87
C GLU A 61 7.51 2.08 3.88
N GLY A 62 7.17 2.61 5.04
CA GLY A 62 6.49 3.89 5.18
C GLY A 62 7.44 5.02 5.56
N ILE A 63 7.13 6.24 5.14
CA ILE A 63 7.92 7.44 5.48
C ILE A 63 7.04 8.59 5.97
N ALA A 64 7.51 9.30 6.99
CA ALA A 64 6.89 10.51 7.50
C ALA A 64 7.94 11.56 7.85
N VAL A 65 7.59 12.82 7.71
CA VAL A 65 8.44 13.95 8.11
C VAL A 65 7.69 14.84 9.10
N HIS A 66 8.32 15.14 10.20
CA HIS A 66 7.72 16.01 11.21
C HIS A 66 8.77 16.94 11.82
N ASN A 67 8.56 18.26 11.74
CA ASN A 67 9.47 19.28 12.24
C ASN A 67 10.93 19.13 11.75
N GLY A 68 11.11 18.67 10.51
CA GLY A 68 12.42 18.42 9.90
C GLY A 68 13.06 17.07 10.27
N ASP A 69 12.49 16.30 11.18
CA ASP A 69 12.91 14.93 11.45
C ASP A 69 12.27 13.98 10.46
N VAL A 70 13.07 13.04 9.91
CA VAL A 70 12.62 11.98 9.01
C VAL A 70 12.40 10.69 9.80
N TYR A 71 11.24 10.08 9.60
CA TYR A 71 10.84 8.82 10.22
C TYR A 71 10.53 7.80 9.13
N VAL A 72 11.11 6.61 9.23
CA VAL A 72 10.91 5.54 8.24
C VAL A 72 10.51 4.27 8.98
N ALA A 73 9.39 3.67 8.65
CA ALA A 73 8.98 2.35 9.15
C ALA A 73 9.54 1.24 8.28
N GLY A 74 9.77 0.07 8.85
CA GLY A 74 10.21 -1.08 8.09
C GLY A 74 10.58 -2.27 8.96
N TRP A 75 11.34 -3.15 8.39
CA TRP A 75 11.82 -4.35 9.07
C TRP A 75 13.28 -4.66 8.69
N TYR A 76 13.90 -5.50 9.45
CA TYR A 76 15.25 -6.02 9.23
C TYR A 76 15.33 -7.45 9.75
N GLU A 77 16.48 -8.12 9.58
CA GLU A 77 16.73 -9.51 9.94
C GLU A 77 16.08 -9.96 11.28
N ASN A 78 16.03 -9.09 12.29
CA ASN A 78 15.55 -9.43 13.62
C ASN A 78 14.12 -8.98 13.95
N GLY A 79 13.38 -8.41 12.99
CA GLY A 79 11.99 -8.02 13.16
C GLY A 79 11.67 -6.59 12.76
N SER A 80 10.51 -6.08 13.17
CA SER A 80 10.05 -4.75 12.85
C SER A 80 10.81 -3.65 13.59
N CYS A 81 11.03 -2.54 12.92
CA CYS A 81 11.67 -1.35 13.47
C CYS A 81 11.12 -0.08 12.81
N TYR A 82 11.53 1.07 13.31
CA TYR A 82 11.54 2.30 12.55
C TYR A 82 12.87 3.03 12.75
N TRP A 83 13.19 3.94 11.85
CA TRP A 83 14.37 4.78 11.95
C TRP A 83 13.92 6.23 12.12
N LYS A 84 14.58 6.95 13.01
CA LYS A 84 14.44 8.41 13.15
C LYS A 84 15.78 9.05 12.79
N ASN A 85 15.83 9.83 11.71
CA ASN A 85 17.06 10.44 11.20
C ASN A 85 18.20 9.41 11.04
N GLY A 86 17.89 8.22 10.53
CA GLY A 86 18.83 7.12 10.38
C GLY A 86 19.17 6.34 11.65
N GLN A 87 18.66 6.73 12.82
CA GLN A 87 18.84 5.97 14.06
C GLN A 87 17.73 4.94 14.23
N LYS A 88 18.10 3.66 14.27
CA LYS A 88 17.16 2.53 14.38
C LYS A 88 16.55 2.42 15.78
N ILE A 89 15.24 2.19 15.84
CA ILE A 89 14.46 1.94 17.04
C ILE A 89 13.68 0.64 16.84
N ASP A 90 14.00 -0.39 17.61
CA ASP A 90 13.38 -1.71 17.52
C ASP A 90 11.96 -1.68 18.10
N LEU A 91 10.99 -2.26 17.37
CA LEU A 91 9.58 -2.39 17.77
C LEU A 91 9.29 -3.79 18.34
N THR A 92 9.63 -4.82 17.58
CA THR A 92 9.51 -6.22 18.00
C THR A 92 10.75 -6.97 17.53
N VAL A 93 11.41 -7.65 18.41
CA VAL A 93 12.62 -8.42 18.12
C VAL A 93 12.40 -9.92 18.27
N ASN A 94 13.18 -10.72 17.55
CA ASN A 94 13.14 -12.19 17.56
C ASN A 94 11.77 -12.78 17.18
N ARG A 95 11.05 -12.10 16.28
CA ARG A 95 9.73 -12.49 15.78
C ARG A 95 9.56 -12.11 14.33
N ASP A 96 8.85 -12.93 13.60
CA ASP A 96 8.33 -12.52 12.29
C ASP A 96 7.37 -11.36 12.52
N SER A 97 7.80 -10.17 12.18
CA SER A 97 7.03 -8.93 12.32
C SER A 97 7.48 -7.93 11.27
N GLN A 98 6.55 -7.18 10.73
CA GLN A 98 6.82 -6.12 9.77
C GLN A 98 6.07 -4.85 10.17
N ALA A 99 6.68 -3.71 9.87
CA ALA A 99 6.11 -2.40 10.05
C ALA A 99 5.99 -1.76 8.66
N PHE A 100 4.78 -1.44 8.24
CA PHE A 100 4.48 -0.94 6.89
C PHE A 100 4.26 0.56 6.85
N ALA A 101 3.67 1.13 7.88
CA ALA A 101 3.27 2.52 7.89
C ALA A 101 3.75 3.26 9.14
N ILE A 102 3.99 4.55 9.00
CA ILE A 102 4.40 5.42 10.11
C ILE A 102 3.71 6.77 10.02
N GLY A 103 3.27 7.27 11.16
CA GLY A 103 2.71 8.60 11.29
C GLY A 103 3.18 9.27 12.57
N VAL A 104 3.38 10.57 12.51
CA VAL A 104 3.84 11.39 13.64
C VAL A 104 2.82 12.48 13.92
N ARG A 105 2.40 12.59 15.17
CA ARG A 105 1.48 13.64 15.60
C ARG A 105 2.20 14.97 15.83
N ASP A 106 1.43 16.06 15.90
CA ASP A 106 1.93 17.41 16.17
C ASP A 106 2.76 17.53 17.45
N ASN A 107 2.46 16.70 18.45
CA ASN A 107 3.24 16.64 19.70
C ASN A 107 4.47 15.72 19.63
N GLY A 108 4.86 15.25 18.44
CA GLY A 108 6.01 14.37 18.21
C GLY A 108 5.79 12.90 18.54
N MET A 109 4.56 12.49 18.87
CA MET A 109 4.23 11.10 19.19
C MET A 109 4.20 10.25 17.94
N VAL A 110 4.97 9.16 17.91
CA VAL A 110 5.13 8.27 16.76
C VAL A 110 4.17 7.09 16.85
N TYR A 111 3.52 6.77 15.76
CA TYR A 111 2.71 5.56 15.57
C TYR A 111 3.20 4.79 14.36
N VAL A 112 3.39 3.48 14.51
CA VAL A 112 3.83 2.58 13.45
C VAL A 112 2.81 1.46 13.31
N GLY A 113 2.33 1.20 12.11
CA GLY A 113 1.38 0.12 11.80
C GLY A 113 2.05 -1.07 11.15
N GLY A 114 1.50 -2.25 11.38
CA GLY A 114 2.01 -3.48 10.80
C GLY A 114 1.44 -4.72 11.45
N TYR A 115 2.24 -5.76 11.56
CA TYR A 115 1.87 -7.01 12.23
C TYR A 115 3.02 -7.63 13.01
N TYR A 116 2.69 -8.59 13.86
CA TYR A 116 3.64 -9.55 14.42
C TYR A 116 3.03 -10.96 14.44
N MET A 117 3.88 -11.97 14.34
CA MET A 117 3.47 -13.36 14.50
C MET A 117 3.47 -13.75 15.98
N ASN A 118 2.38 -14.29 16.49
CA ASN A 118 2.27 -14.75 17.88
C ASN A 118 2.85 -16.16 18.06
N ASN A 119 2.86 -16.68 19.29
CA ASN A 119 3.40 -18.01 19.61
C ASN A 119 2.63 -19.18 18.96
N HIS A 120 1.44 -18.94 18.41
CA HIS A 120 0.61 -19.91 17.71
C HIS A 120 0.68 -19.75 16.19
N HIS A 121 1.65 -18.97 15.68
CA HIS A 121 1.87 -18.67 14.28
C HIS A 121 0.72 -17.91 13.59
N TYR A 122 -0.08 -17.17 14.34
CA TYR A 122 -1.06 -16.24 13.79
C TYR A 122 -0.45 -14.86 13.56
N ILE A 123 -0.76 -14.25 12.43
CA ILE A 123 -0.39 -12.89 12.06
C ILE A 123 -1.37 -11.92 12.71
N ILE A 124 -0.90 -11.12 13.66
CA ILE A 124 -1.73 -10.23 14.46
C ILE A 124 -1.50 -8.79 14.04
N PRO A 125 -2.51 -8.10 13.46
CA PRO A 125 -2.40 -6.70 13.12
C PRO A 125 -2.23 -5.88 14.40
N CYS A 126 -1.33 -4.92 14.35
CA CYS A 126 -1.04 -4.10 15.52
C CYS A 126 -0.51 -2.73 15.13
N PHE A 127 -0.47 -1.85 16.10
CA PHE A 127 0.36 -0.65 16.03
C PHE A 127 1.28 -0.57 17.24
N TRP A 128 2.40 0.11 17.06
CA TRP A 128 3.33 0.50 18.11
C TRP A 128 3.27 1.99 18.32
N LYS A 129 3.41 2.42 19.54
CA LYS A 129 3.42 3.82 19.95
C LYS A 129 4.72 4.15 20.68
N ASP A 130 5.45 5.19 20.23
CA ASP A 130 6.68 5.67 20.86
C ASP A 130 7.67 4.55 21.19
N GLY A 131 8.06 3.75 20.18
CA GLY A 131 8.89 2.56 20.33
C GLY A 131 8.06 1.29 20.48
N ASN A 132 8.36 0.42 21.44
CA ASN A 132 7.81 -0.92 21.52
C ASN A 132 6.46 -1.06 22.28
N ASN A 133 5.75 0.03 22.53
CA ASN A 133 4.42 -0.01 23.16
C ASN A 133 3.36 -0.50 22.15
N ARG A 134 3.22 -1.82 22.03
CA ARG A 134 2.35 -2.47 21.06
C ARG A 134 0.90 -2.56 21.57
N THR A 135 -0.03 -2.30 20.65
CA THR A 135 -1.46 -2.56 20.82
C THR A 135 -1.96 -3.43 19.67
N ASN A 136 -2.55 -4.57 19.98
CA ASN A 136 -3.16 -5.44 18.99
C ASN A 136 -4.49 -4.87 18.52
N LEU A 137 -4.75 -5.01 17.22
CA LEU A 137 -6.01 -4.64 16.61
C LEU A 137 -6.94 -5.84 16.51
N PRO A 138 -8.26 -5.66 16.70
CA PRO A 138 -9.20 -6.78 16.71
C PRO A 138 -9.37 -7.38 15.32
N ILE A 139 -9.32 -8.71 15.26
CA ILE A 139 -9.58 -9.55 14.10
C ILE A 139 -10.64 -10.61 14.49
N PRO A 140 -11.25 -11.31 13.52
CA PRO A 140 -12.08 -12.46 13.79
C PRO A 140 -11.33 -13.53 14.57
N SER A 141 -12.04 -14.30 15.40
CA SER A 141 -11.43 -15.39 16.18
C SER A 141 -10.77 -16.42 15.27
N GLY A 142 -9.49 -16.71 15.51
CA GLY A 142 -8.71 -17.66 14.72
C GLY A 142 -8.30 -17.14 13.34
N GLY A 143 -8.44 -15.83 13.08
CA GLY A 143 -7.99 -15.19 11.86
C GLY A 143 -6.60 -14.58 11.98
N ASP A 144 -6.09 -14.12 10.85
CA ASP A 144 -4.89 -13.32 10.68
C ASP A 144 -5.25 -11.89 10.26
N GLY A 145 -4.30 -10.97 10.25
CA GLY A 145 -4.51 -9.63 9.73
C GLY A 145 -3.25 -8.77 9.75
N GLU A 146 -3.28 -7.74 8.95
CA GLU A 146 -2.16 -6.80 8.76
C GLU A 146 -2.67 -5.37 8.66
N VAL A 147 -1.83 -4.42 9.07
CA VAL A 147 -2.04 -2.98 8.87
C VAL A 147 -1.07 -2.51 7.81
N TYR A 148 -1.58 -1.87 6.76
CA TYR A 148 -0.76 -1.40 5.65
C TYR A 148 -0.54 0.11 5.65
N ASP A 149 -1.49 0.90 6.17
CA ASP A 149 -1.36 2.35 6.20
C ASP A 149 -2.00 2.99 7.44
N ILE A 150 -1.59 4.21 7.75
CA ILE A 150 -2.02 5.01 8.91
C ILE A 150 -2.40 6.42 8.48
N ALA A 151 -3.59 6.86 8.84
CA ALA A 151 -3.97 8.27 8.82
C ALA A 151 -4.08 8.81 10.25
N ILE A 152 -3.38 9.89 10.54
CA ILE A 152 -3.41 10.58 11.83
C ILE A 152 -4.06 11.94 11.64
N MET A 153 -5.09 12.22 12.45
CA MET A 153 -5.75 13.51 12.50
C MET A 153 -5.45 14.24 13.82
N ASP A 154 -5.72 15.52 13.80
CA ASP A 154 -5.78 16.32 15.01
C ASP A 154 -6.72 15.73 16.07
N GLY A 155 -6.51 16.09 17.33
CA GLY A 155 -7.37 15.63 18.42
C GLY A 155 -7.20 14.16 18.82
N ASN A 156 -6.08 13.52 18.43
CA ASN A 156 -5.75 12.13 18.79
C ASN A 156 -6.54 11.03 18.03
N MET A 157 -7.16 11.36 16.91
CA MET A 157 -7.83 10.38 16.05
C MET A 157 -6.81 9.65 15.18
N ARG A 158 -6.89 8.33 15.13
CA ARG A 158 -6.03 7.46 14.33
C ARG A 158 -6.85 6.43 13.62
N TYR A 159 -6.52 6.25 12.34
CA TYR A 159 -7.13 5.26 11.48
C TYR A 159 -6.03 4.38 10.88
N TYR A 160 -6.31 3.11 10.71
CA TYR A 160 -5.39 2.13 10.16
C TYR A 160 -6.14 1.36 9.07
N ALA A 161 -5.63 1.34 7.84
CA ALA A 161 -6.14 0.47 6.78
C ALA A 161 -5.46 -0.89 6.83
N GLY A 162 -6.17 -1.93 6.40
CA GLY A 162 -5.57 -3.25 6.33
C GLY A 162 -6.51 -4.36 5.92
N VAL A 163 -6.12 -5.56 6.28
CA VAL A 163 -6.86 -6.79 6.02
C VAL A 163 -7.08 -7.57 7.30
N ALA A 164 -8.26 -8.20 7.41
CA ALA A 164 -8.54 -9.19 8.42
C ALA A 164 -9.05 -10.47 7.74
N LEU A 165 -8.37 -11.57 8.00
CA LEU A 165 -8.72 -12.88 7.43
C LEU A 165 -9.81 -13.53 8.27
N HIS A 166 -10.89 -13.94 7.62
CA HIS A 166 -11.93 -14.76 8.21
C HIS A 166 -11.68 -16.25 7.90
N THR A 167 -11.75 -17.11 8.90
CA THR A 167 -11.90 -18.54 8.66
C THR A 167 -13.31 -18.79 8.15
N SER A 168 -13.47 -19.15 6.87
CA SER A 168 -14.74 -19.66 6.37
C SER A 168 -14.72 -21.17 6.39
N SER A 169 -15.82 -21.80 6.80
CA SER A 169 -15.94 -23.27 6.90
C SER A 169 -15.91 -24.00 5.57
N PHE A 170 -15.94 -23.28 4.45
CA PHE A 170 -16.06 -23.86 3.10
C PHE A 170 -14.92 -23.55 2.12
N ALA A 171 -14.22 -22.42 2.27
CA ALA A 171 -13.22 -21.94 1.32
C ALA A 171 -11.86 -21.59 1.94
N GLY A 172 -11.61 -21.94 3.20
CA GLY A 172 -10.40 -21.52 3.89
C GLY A 172 -10.50 -20.07 4.40
N TYR A 173 -9.41 -19.33 4.32
CA TYR A 173 -9.36 -17.93 4.79
C TYR A 173 -9.83 -17.00 3.68
N THR A 174 -10.79 -16.13 3.96
CA THR A 174 -11.22 -15.07 3.03
C THR A 174 -10.74 -13.73 3.57
N PRO A 175 -9.81 -13.05 2.91
CA PRO A 175 -9.37 -11.70 3.27
C PRO A 175 -10.53 -10.71 3.15
N LYS A 176 -10.67 -9.84 4.14
CA LYS A 176 -11.63 -8.72 4.12
C LYS A 176 -10.90 -7.41 4.29
N ALA A 177 -11.11 -6.50 3.36
CA ALA A 177 -10.69 -5.12 3.50
C ALA A 177 -11.36 -4.51 4.72
N CYS A 178 -10.61 -3.83 5.55
CA CYS A 178 -11.12 -3.18 6.73
C CYS A 178 -10.27 -1.97 7.11
N TYR A 179 -10.82 -1.14 7.97
CA TYR A 179 -10.03 -0.17 8.71
C TYR A 179 -10.35 -0.23 10.21
N TRP A 180 -9.42 0.26 11.02
CA TRP A 180 -9.62 0.43 12.45
C TRP A 180 -9.57 1.92 12.79
N ARG A 181 -10.58 2.39 13.50
CA ARG A 181 -10.56 3.68 14.17
C ARG A 181 -10.16 3.47 15.62
N HIS A 182 -8.97 3.89 16.00
CA HIS A 182 -8.32 3.45 17.24
C HIS A 182 -8.21 1.92 17.29
N THR A 183 -9.07 1.25 18.04
CA THR A 183 -9.15 -0.21 18.16
C THR A 183 -10.52 -0.75 17.73
N THR A 184 -11.37 0.06 17.12
CA THR A 184 -12.68 -0.38 16.61
C THR A 184 -12.56 -0.68 15.14
N ARG A 185 -12.78 -1.94 14.74
CA ARG A 185 -12.75 -2.40 13.36
C ARG A 185 -14.07 -2.08 12.64
N THR A 186 -13.95 -1.69 11.40
CA THR A 186 -15.02 -1.58 10.41
C THR A 186 -14.64 -2.38 9.18
N ASP A 187 -15.41 -3.41 8.84
CA ASP A 187 -15.25 -4.15 7.59
C ASP A 187 -15.82 -3.30 6.45
N LEU A 188 -15.07 -3.20 5.35
CA LEU A 188 -15.48 -2.45 4.17
C LEU A 188 -16.49 -3.25 3.35
N GLN A 189 -17.41 -2.55 2.69
CA GLN A 189 -18.37 -3.17 1.79
C GLN A 189 -17.63 -3.83 0.63
N LEU A 190 -18.01 -5.07 0.34
CA LEU A 190 -17.57 -5.75 -0.87
C LEU A 190 -18.59 -5.46 -1.96
N GLY A 191 -18.14 -5.17 -3.18
CA GLY A 191 -19.01 -4.90 -4.31
C GLY A 191 -20.01 -6.03 -4.53
N GLY A 192 -21.27 -5.69 -4.71
CA GLY A 192 -22.31 -6.66 -4.99
C GLY A 192 -22.31 -7.01 -6.48
N SER A 193 -21.68 -8.09 -6.87
CA SER A 193 -21.80 -8.66 -8.22
C SER A 193 -22.26 -10.11 -8.15
N THR A 194 -22.65 -10.67 -9.30
CA THR A 194 -23.00 -12.08 -9.48
C THR A 194 -21.79 -13.02 -9.39
N PHE A 195 -20.65 -12.53 -8.91
CA PHE A 195 -19.39 -13.26 -8.78
C PHE A 195 -19.11 -13.59 -7.31
N ASP A 196 -18.47 -14.72 -7.07
CA ASP A 196 -17.97 -15.06 -5.74
C ASP A 196 -16.73 -14.20 -5.43
N ILE A 197 -16.78 -13.45 -4.33
CA ILE A 197 -15.66 -12.65 -3.83
C ILE A 197 -14.77 -13.56 -2.98
N TYR A 198 -13.49 -13.66 -3.37
CA TYR A 198 -12.50 -14.49 -2.69
C TYR A 198 -11.62 -13.73 -1.73
N GLY A 199 -11.49 -12.42 -1.90
CA GLY A 199 -10.66 -11.59 -1.05
C GLY A 199 -10.86 -10.12 -1.28
N ALA A 200 -10.41 -9.32 -0.33
CA ALA A 200 -10.30 -7.87 -0.45
C ALA A 200 -9.25 -7.36 0.51
N GLY A 201 -8.53 -6.31 0.15
CA GLY A 201 -7.56 -5.62 0.99
C GLY A 201 -7.71 -4.11 0.90
N ALA A 202 -7.44 -3.39 1.99
CA ALA A 202 -7.33 -1.94 2.02
C ALA A 202 -5.87 -1.58 2.30
N TYR A 203 -5.21 -0.95 1.34
CA TYR A 203 -3.78 -0.63 1.41
C TYR A 203 -3.52 0.80 1.84
N GLY A 204 -4.28 1.77 1.34
CA GLY A 204 -4.12 3.18 1.65
C GLY A 204 -5.30 3.75 2.44
N ILE A 205 -5.06 4.77 3.28
CA ILE A 205 -6.10 5.48 4.01
C ILE A 205 -5.77 6.96 4.14
N THR A 206 -6.77 7.80 3.87
CA THR A 206 -6.68 9.24 4.12
C THR A 206 -7.99 9.76 4.69
N ILE A 207 -7.93 10.93 5.31
CA ILE A 207 -9.09 11.58 5.92
C ILE A 207 -9.18 13.00 5.39
N ASP A 208 -10.37 13.37 4.90
CA ASP A 208 -10.70 14.74 4.53
C ASP A 208 -11.91 15.22 5.31
N GLY A 209 -11.70 16.17 6.21
CA GLY A 209 -12.73 16.62 7.16
C GLY A 209 -13.25 15.48 8.04
N SER A 210 -14.47 15.05 7.81
CA SER A 210 -15.10 13.90 8.51
C SER A 210 -15.12 12.62 7.67
N ASP A 211 -14.75 12.71 6.40
CA ASP A 211 -14.83 11.60 5.45
C ASP A 211 -13.57 10.74 5.50
N ILE A 212 -13.77 9.43 5.55
CA ILE A 212 -12.72 8.41 5.54
C ILE A 212 -12.64 7.84 4.14
N TYR A 213 -11.46 7.86 3.55
CA TYR A 213 -11.18 7.27 2.25
C TYR A 213 -10.16 6.15 2.40
N THR A 214 -10.44 4.99 1.83
CA THR A 214 -9.51 3.85 1.78
C THR A 214 -9.38 3.37 0.34
N ALA A 215 -8.16 3.03 -0.10
CA ALA A 215 -7.89 2.44 -1.40
C ALA A 215 -7.52 0.96 -1.25
N GLY A 216 -7.84 0.15 -2.26
CA GLY A 216 -7.51 -1.26 -2.23
C GLY A 216 -8.06 -2.03 -3.43
N TYR A 217 -8.41 -3.27 -3.18
CA TYR A 217 -8.90 -4.18 -4.22
C TYR A 217 -9.96 -5.14 -3.68
N THR A 218 -10.70 -5.73 -4.62
CA THR A 218 -11.57 -6.90 -4.39
C THR A 218 -11.25 -7.97 -5.42
N ASP A 219 -10.93 -9.18 -4.95
CA ASP A 219 -10.73 -10.36 -5.80
C ASP A 219 -12.05 -11.06 -6.04
N TRP A 220 -12.25 -11.47 -7.29
CA TRP A 220 -13.43 -12.19 -7.70
C TRP A 220 -13.06 -13.42 -8.54
N PHE A 221 -13.97 -14.40 -8.57
CA PHE A 221 -13.88 -15.55 -9.43
C PHE A 221 -15.23 -15.81 -10.13
N GLY A 222 -15.21 -15.91 -11.45
CA GLY A 222 -16.41 -16.18 -12.25
C GLY A 222 -16.76 -17.66 -12.26
N GLN A 223 -18.01 -18.00 -12.01
CA GLN A 223 -18.56 -19.36 -12.16
C GLN A 223 -19.05 -19.58 -13.59
N GLY A 224 -18.12 -19.64 -14.54
CA GLY A 224 -18.42 -19.94 -15.96
C GLY A 224 -17.83 -21.26 -16.41
N PRO A 225 -18.15 -21.76 -17.62
CA PRO A 225 -17.51 -22.91 -18.21
C PRO A 225 -16.01 -22.70 -18.45
N GLU A 226 -15.59 -21.43 -18.60
CA GLU A 226 -14.18 -21.01 -18.59
C GLU A 226 -13.92 -20.29 -17.27
N PRO A 227 -12.95 -20.76 -16.44
CA PRO A 227 -12.61 -20.09 -15.23
C PRO A 227 -12.08 -18.68 -15.52
N SER A 228 -12.67 -17.69 -14.90
CA SER A 228 -12.27 -16.29 -15.00
C SER A 228 -12.11 -15.70 -13.61
N GLY A 229 -11.15 -14.83 -13.40
CA GLY A 229 -10.91 -14.22 -12.11
C GLY A 229 -9.99 -13.00 -12.23
N GLY A 230 -9.93 -12.17 -11.22
CA GLY A 230 -9.06 -11.01 -11.22
C GLY A 230 -9.29 -10.11 -10.02
N SER A 231 -8.54 -9.02 -9.96
CA SER A 231 -8.65 -8.00 -8.92
C SER A 231 -9.21 -6.72 -9.50
N TYR A 232 -10.23 -6.15 -8.85
CA TYR A 232 -10.77 -4.84 -9.16
C TYR A 232 -10.13 -3.79 -8.27
N PRO A 233 -9.48 -2.77 -8.81
CA PRO A 233 -9.03 -1.63 -8.04
C PRO A 233 -10.26 -0.83 -7.59
N GLN A 234 -10.28 -0.44 -6.33
CA GLN A 234 -11.42 0.24 -5.71
C GLN A 234 -10.96 1.23 -4.65
N TYR A 235 -11.81 2.20 -4.35
CA TYR A 235 -11.70 2.94 -3.12
C TYR A 235 -13.06 2.98 -2.39
N TRP A 236 -13.03 3.21 -1.11
CA TRP A 236 -14.24 3.39 -0.29
C TRP A 236 -14.25 4.78 0.32
N LYS A 237 -15.39 5.44 0.20
CA LYS A 237 -15.68 6.67 0.95
C LYS A 237 -16.73 6.37 2.01
N ASN A 238 -16.36 6.51 3.30
CA ASN A 238 -17.26 6.19 4.41
C ASN A 238 -17.93 4.81 4.27
N ASN A 239 -17.15 3.80 3.91
CA ASN A 239 -17.61 2.43 3.65
C ASN A 239 -18.48 2.27 2.36
N ASN A 240 -18.73 3.31 1.56
CA ASN A 240 -19.36 3.16 0.26
C ASN A 240 -18.29 2.89 -0.80
N ILE A 241 -18.49 1.84 -1.58
CA ILE A 241 -17.56 1.40 -2.61
C ILE A 241 -17.63 2.30 -3.84
N HIS A 242 -16.47 2.56 -4.42
CA HIS A 242 -16.30 3.25 -5.70
C HIS A 242 -15.34 2.43 -6.56
N ASP A 243 -15.85 1.94 -7.68
CA ASP A 243 -15.05 1.22 -8.65
C ASP A 243 -14.12 2.16 -9.39
N LEU A 244 -12.90 1.72 -9.66
CA LEU A 244 -11.91 2.42 -10.45
C LEU A 244 -11.80 1.76 -11.84
N GLU A 245 -11.55 2.56 -12.88
CA GLU A 245 -11.34 2.05 -14.23
C GLU A 245 -10.10 1.13 -14.30
N GLY A 246 -10.05 0.25 -15.30
CA GLY A 246 -8.89 -0.63 -15.54
C GLY A 246 -8.88 -1.90 -14.69
N GLY A 247 -10.04 -2.30 -14.17
CA GLY A 247 -10.27 -3.67 -13.69
C GLY A 247 -10.23 -4.69 -14.84
N PRO A 248 -10.53 -5.97 -14.58
CA PRO A 248 -10.41 -7.03 -15.59
C PRO A 248 -11.31 -6.77 -16.79
N LEU A 249 -10.70 -6.51 -17.93
CA LEU A 249 -11.35 -6.21 -19.21
C LEU A 249 -11.84 -7.46 -19.92
N ASN A 250 -11.25 -8.60 -19.60
CA ASN A 250 -11.61 -9.94 -20.06
C ASN A 250 -11.28 -10.93 -18.95
N SER A 251 -11.32 -12.19 -19.13
CA SER A 251 -11.27 -13.21 -18.10
C SER A 251 -10.14 -13.16 -17.04
N TRP A 252 -9.09 -12.31 -17.16
CA TRP A 252 -7.91 -12.32 -16.29
C TRP A 252 -7.22 -10.95 -16.14
N GLY A 253 -7.96 -9.88 -15.98
CA GLY A 253 -7.36 -8.58 -15.68
C GLY A 253 -7.07 -8.39 -14.18
N THR A 254 -6.02 -7.68 -13.85
CA THR A 254 -5.69 -7.32 -12.46
C THR A 254 -5.52 -5.81 -12.33
N GLY A 255 -6.08 -5.26 -11.28
CA GLY A 255 -5.84 -3.88 -10.87
C GLY A 255 -5.85 -3.80 -9.35
N THR A 256 -4.97 -2.99 -8.80
CA THR A 256 -4.86 -2.79 -7.35
C THR A 256 -4.58 -1.32 -7.08
N ALA A 257 -5.37 -0.73 -6.19
CA ALA A 257 -5.15 0.60 -5.67
C ALA A 257 -4.32 0.50 -4.37
N TYR A 258 -3.17 1.17 -4.32
CA TYR A 258 -2.25 1.06 -3.20
C TYR A 258 -2.33 2.22 -2.22
N ASP A 259 -2.48 3.46 -2.71
CA ASP A 259 -2.58 4.62 -1.84
C ASP A 259 -3.62 5.62 -2.36
N ILE A 260 -4.10 6.49 -1.47
CA ILE A 260 -5.15 7.47 -1.74
C ILE A 260 -4.89 8.76 -1.00
N ARG A 261 -5.06 9.89 -1.70
CA ARG A 261 -5.05 11.23 -1.11
C ARG A 261 -6.23 12.04 -1.63
N VAL A 262 -6.66 12.97 -0.80
CA VAL A 262 -7.73 13.91 -1.16
C VAL A 262 -7.23 15.32 -0.92
N ALA A 263 -7.31 16.17 -1.94
CA ALA A 263 -6.96 17.57 -1.85
C ALA A 263 -7.90 18.40 -2.75
N ASP A 264 -8.37 19.54 -2.25
CA ASP A 264 -9.27 20.48 -2.98
C ASP A 264 -10.49 19.80 -3.60
N GLY A 265 -11.02 18.77 -2.93
CA GLY A 265 -12.18 17.99 -3.40
C GLY A 265 -11.85 16.96 -4.48
N ASN A 266 -10.59 16.84 -4.89
CA ASN A 266 -10.14 15.79 -5.81
C ASN A 266 -9.69 14.55 -5.03
N VAL A 267 -10.10 13.37 -5.51
CA VAL A 267 -9.63 12.07 -5.03
C VAL A 267 -8.59 11.57 -6.01
N VAL A 268 -7.36 11.38 -5.53
CA VAL A 268 -6.28 10.76 -6.30
C VAL A 268 -5.91 9.43 -5.66
N VAL A 269 -5.93 8.39 -6.47
CA VAL A 269 -5.55 7.03 -6.09
C VAL A 269 -4.39 6.61 -6.97
N VAL A 270 -3.42 5.89 -6.45
CA VAL A 270 -2.32 5.30 -7.24
C VAL A 270 -2.31 3.79 -7.12
N GLY A 271 -1.79 3.14 -8.15
CA GLY A 271 -1.73 1.68 -8.19
C GLY A 271 -1.25 1.12 -9.51
N ILE A 272 -1.78 -0.05 -9.81
CA ILE A 272 -1.59 -0.74 -11.09
C ILE A 272 -2.94 -1.02 -11.74
N ALA A 273 -2.97 -0.98 -13.06
CA ALA A 273 -4.11 -1.38 -13.86
C ALA A 273 -3.68 -2.20 -15.08
N THR A 274 -4.56 -3.07 -15.54
CA THR A 274 -4.32 -3.86 -16.75
C THR A 274 -4.43 -2.99 -17.98
N VAL A 275 -3.45 -3.09 -18.87
CA VAL A 275 -3.43 -2.49 -20.21
C VAL A 275 -3.72 -3.57 -21.24
N GLU A 276 -4.66 -3.34 -22.15
CA GLU A 276 -4.86 -4.23 -23.31
C GLU A 276 -3.68 -4.11 -24.27
N SER A 277 -3.21 -5.25 -24.78
CA SER A 277 -2.26 -5.25 -25.90
C SER A 277 -2.89 -4.54 -27.12
N PRO A 278 -2.16 -3.66 -27.79
CA PRO A 278 -2.62 -3.09 -29.06
C PRO A 278 -2.73 -4.11 -30.19
N ASP A 279 -2.20 -5.34 -30.01
CA ASP A 279 -2.30 -6.42 -30.99
C ASP A 279 -3.39 -7.44 -30.57
N PRO A 280 -4.60 -7.39 -31.19
CA PRO A 280 -5.70 -8.30 -30.85
C PRO A 280 -5.44 -9.76 -31.27
N THR A 281 -4.33 -10.03 -31.95
CA THR A 281 -3.96 -11.41 -32.40
C THR A 281 -3.10 -12.14 -31.40
N THR A 282 -2.58 -11.47 -30.39
CA THR A 282 -1.81 -12.06 -29.29
C THR A 282 -2.63 -12.05 -28.00
N PRO A 283 -3.32 -13.15 -27.66
CA PRO A 283 -4.07 -13.25 -26.39
C PRO A 283 -3.21 -13.11 -25.13
N GLU A 284 -1.89 -13.19 -25.28
CA GLU A 284 -0.88 -13.14 -24.21
C GLU A 284 -0.40 -11.72 -23.92
N GLY A 285 -1.02 -10.70 -24.46
CA GLY A 285 -0.49 -9.34 -24.49
C GLY A 285 -1.10 -8.33 -23.50
N SER A 286 -1.86 -8.75 -22.49
CA SER A 286 -2.24 -7.81 -21.41
C SER A 286 -1.12 -7.77 -20.35
N PHE A 287 -0.76 -6.57 -19.92
CA PHE A 287 0.22 -6.36 -18.86
C PHE A 287 -0.33 -5.34 -17.86
N THR A 288 0.19 -5.36 -16.64
CA THR A 288 -0.11 -4.33 -15.65
C THR A 288 0.87 -3.17 -15.75
N ALA A 289 0.37 -1.95 -15.60
CA ALA A 289 1.19 -0.75 -15.64
C ALA A 289 0.91 0.14 -14.43
N PRO A 290 1.93 0.88 -13.94
CA PRO A 290 1.74 1.88 -12.92
C PRO A 290 0.81 3.00 -13.43
N CYS A 291 -0.14 3.38 -12.59
CA CYS A 291 -1.17 4.34 -12.94
C CYS A 291 -1.60 5.18 -11.74
N TYR A 292 -2.37 6.21 -12.03
CA TYR A 292 -3.18 6.90 -11.04
C TYR A 292 -4.59 7.11 -11.56
N TRP A 293 -5.53 7.28 -10.64
CA TRP A 293 -6.90 7.68 -10.94
C TRP A 293 -7.16 9.04 -10.32
N LEU A 294 -7.63 9.97 -11.16
CA LEU A 294 -8.12 11.27 -10.73
C LEU A 294 -9.65 11.26 -10.78
N ASN A 295 -10.29 11.32 -9.63
CA ASN A 295 -11.75 11.24 -9.50
C ASN A 295 -12.37 10.01 -10.19
N GLY A 296 -11.62 8.89 -10.22
CA GLY A 296 -12.01 7.63 -10.85
C GLY A 296 -11.56 7.45 -12.29
N GLU A 297 -11.10 8.51 -12.98
CA GLU A 297 -10.57 8.44 -14.35
C GLU A 297 -9.13 7.95 -14.36
N LEU A 298 -8.83 6.91 -15.16
CA LEU A 298 -7.55 6.23 -15.24
C LEU A 298 -6.52 6.98 -16.09
N HIS A 299 -5.31 7.14 -15.55
CA HIS A 299 -4.15 7.72 -16.22
C HIS A 299 -2.92 6.84 -16.01
N PHE A 300 -2.30 6.36 -17.09
CA PHE A 300 -1.06 5.59 -17.00
C PHE A 300 0.15 6.51 -16.85
N LEU A 301 1.08 6.11 -15.98
CA LEU A 301 2.36 6.80 -15.74
C LEU A 301 3.41 6.50 -16.81
N VAL A 302 3.15 5.53 -17.68
CA VAL A 302 3.98 5.16 -18.82
C VAL A 302 3.18 5.37 -20.10
N ASN A 303 3.86 5.81 -21.17
CA ASN A 303 3.20 5.94 -22.46
C ASN A 303 2.92 4.55 -23.02
N GLN A 304 1.64 4.17 -23.13
CA GLN A 304 1.22 2.87 -23.67
C GLN A 304 1.71 2.59 -25.11
N TYR A 305 2.18 3.61 -25.84
CA TYR A 305 2.71 3.49 -27.20
C TYR A 305 4.25 3.35 -27.24
N ASP A 306 4.95 3.67 -26.16
CA ASP A 306 6.41 3.54 -26.05
C ASP A 306 6.84 2.18 -25.51
N VAL A 307 5.90 1.21 -25.46
CA VAL A 307 6.12 -0.17 -25.03
C VAL A 307 6.86 -0.93 -26.14
N PRO A 308 8.20 -1.14 -26.09
CA PRO A 308 8.92 -1.93 -27.08
C PRO A 308 8.44 -3.38 -27.07
N GLN A 309 8.49 -4.07 -28.21
CA GLN A 309 8.12 -5.49 -28.36
C GLN A 309 8.97 -6.49 -27.52
N GLU A 310 9.93 -6.02 -26.74
CA GLU A 310 10.76 -6.81 -25.82
C GLU A 310 10.32 -6.69 -24.34
N ILE A 311 9.11 -6.19 -24.05
CA ILE A 311 8.69 -5.67 -22.74
C ILE A 311 8.16 -6.72 -21.75
N GLU A 312 8.18 -7.97 -22.04
CA GLU A 312 7.91 -8.98 -20.99
C GLU A 312 8.78 -8.85 -19.72
N ARG A 313 9.74 -7.91 -19.69
CA ARG A 313 10.69 -7.70 -18.58
C ARG A 313 10.66 -6.32 -17.90
N TRP A 314 9.85 -5.36 -18.35
CA TRP A 314 10.01 -3.97 -17.90
C TRP A 314 8.83 -3.38 -17.15
N MET A 315 7.74 -4.11 -16.97
CA MET A 315 6.49 -3.58 -16.42
C MET A 315 6.09 -4.15 -15.06
N ASP A 316 6.99 -4.74 -14.32
CA ASP A 316 6.80 -5.04 -12.89
C ASP A 316 7.04 -3.78 -12.05
N GLY A 317 6.36 -2.68 -12.37
CA GLY A 317 6.44 -1.44 -11.63
C GLY A 317 5.09 -1.12 -11.01
N ASP A 318 5.06 -0.93 -9.70
CA ASP A 318 3.86 -0.51 -8.97
C ASP A 318 3.99 0.97 -8.59
N ALA A 319 2.91 1.73 -8.68
CA ALA A 319 2.81 3.02 -8.03
C ALA A 319 2.29 2.82 -6.61
N LYS A 320 3.16 2.93 -5.61
CA LYS A 320 2.88 2.54 -4.22
C LYS A 320 2.39 3.68 -3.34
N GLY A 321 2.83 4.90 -3.57
CA GLY A 321 2.46 6.05 -2.75
C GLY A 321 2.11 7.27 -3.59
N VAL A 322 1.27 8.15 -3.06
CA VAL A 322 0.87 9.42 -3.67
C VAL A 322 0.94 10.55 -2.66
N PHE A 323 1.40 11.68 -3.12
CA PHE A 323 1.33 12.95 -2.40
C PHE A 323 0.72 14.03 -3.32
N ILE A 324 -0.10 14.89 -2.75
CA ILE A 324 -0.69 16.05 -3.41
C ILE A 324 -0.39 17.28 -2.55
N GLU A 325 0.20 18.32 -3.15
CA GLU A 325 0.36 19.63 -2.50
C GLU A 325 -0.92 20.47 -2.59
#